data_1555fe34ee2181edd1d27c4d1d6b6d54
#
_entry.id   1555fe34ee2181edd1d27c4d1d6b6d54
#
_cell.length_a   1.000
_cell.length_b   1.000
_cell.length_c   1.000
_cell.angle_alpha   90.00
_cell.angle_beta   90.00
_cell.angle_gamma   90.00
#
_symmetry.space_group_name_H-M   'P 1'
#
loop_
_entity.id
_entity.type
_entity.pdbx_description
1 polymer ?
#
loop_
_entity_poly.entity_id
_entity_poly.type
_entity_poly.pdbx_seq_one_letter_code
_entity_poly.pdbx_strand_id
1 'polypeptide(L)'
;MTRLNSALVLRRTSERLTAGVAAIAATCLMLATVQVRAAEPQADTPRISVSYKDIEFATAKGTANVYRKLKSAANRVCGLAPGGRLTLQQRTKAEECADEALADAVQRINRPMLTSAHEASARKVG
;
A
#
# COMPACT_ATOMS: atom_id res chain seq x y z
N MET A 1 -32.93 8.33 -7.05
CA MET A 1 -33.83 7.53 -7.90
C MET A 1 -32.94 6.93 -8.97
N THR A 2 -32.69 5.74 -8.97
CA THR A 2 -33.11 4.44 -9.35
C THR A 2 -31.83 3.60 -9.42
N ARG A 3 -31.44 2.81 -8.48
CA ARG A 3 -31.84 1.44 -8.14
C ARG A 3 -31.64 0.42 -9.25
N LEU A 4 -30.80 -0.52 -8.88
CA LEU A 4 -31.11 -1.97 -8.86
C LEU A 4 -31.27 -2.64 -10.21
N ASN A 5 -30.39 -3.57 -10.46
CA ASN A 5 -30.69 -5.00 -10.63
C ASN A 5 -29.57 -5.67 -11.40
N SER A 6 -28.78 -6.42 -10.72
CA SER A 6 -28.05 -7.50 -11.38
C SER A 6 -27.73 -8.60 -10.39
N ALA A 7 -28.74 -9.03 -9.72
CA ALA A 7 -28.76 -10.32 -9.06
C ALA A 7 -29.96 -11.05 -9.62
N LEU A 8 -29.79 -11.91 -10.60
CA LEU A 8 -30.74 -12.97 -10.95
C LEU A 8 -30.53 -13.50 -12.38
N VAL A 9 -29.38 -14.07 -12.65
CA VAL A 9 -29.29 -15.11 -13.69
C VAL A 9 -28.27 -16.15 -13.24
N LEU A 10 -28.66 -16.91 -12.26
CA LEU A 10 -28.02 -18.18 -11.95
C LEU A 10 -29.09 -19.12 -11.45
N ARG A 11 -29.88 -19.64 -12.35
CA ARG A 11 -30.61 -20.89 -12.14
C ARG A 11 -31.19 -21.37 -13.45
N ARG A 12 -30.81 -22.55 -13.75
CA ARG A 12 -31.42 -23.59 -14.56
C ARG A 12 -30.52 -24.04 -15.69
N THR A 13 -29.90 -25.14 -15.44
CA THR A 13 -30.33 -26.36 -16.14
C THR A 13 -29.89 -27.54 -15.31
N SER A 14 -30.87 -28.10 -14.67
CA SER A 14 -30.85 -29.42 -14.05
C SER A 14 -31.05 -30.48 -15.11
N GLU A 15 -30.48 -31.63 -14.80
CA GLU A 15 -31.02 -32.96 -15.04
C GLU A 15 -31.32 -33.42 -16.46
N ARG A 16 -30.61 -34.41 -16.89
CA ARG A 16 -31.17 -35.73 -17.24
C ARG A 16 -30.03 -36.74 -17.36
N LEU A 17 -29.93 -37.60 -16.37
CA LEU A 17 -30.05 -39.07 -16.44
C LEU A 17 -29.62 -39.72 -17.77
N THR A 18 -28.53 -40.46 -17.72
CA THR A 18 -28.57 -41.86 -18.19
C THR A 18 -27.44 -42.66 -17.55
N ALA A 19 -27.80 -43.83 -17.09
CA ALA A 19 -26.97 -44.83 -16.47
C ALA A 19 -25.92 -45.39 -17.42
N GLY A 20 -24.73 -45.65 -16.91
CA GLY A 20 -23.68 -46.36 -17.59
C GLY A 20 -22.61 -46.80 -16.58
N VAL A 21 -22.75 -48.03 -16.14
CA VAL A 21 -21.80 -48.74 -15.27
C VAL A 21 -20.48 -48.92 -16.04
N ALA A 22 -19.39 -48.40 -15.55
CA ALA A 22 -18.05 -48.92 -15.80
C ALA A 22 -17.14 -48.48 -14.64
N ALA A 23 -16.81 -49.42 -13.80
CA ALA A 23 -15.80 -49.31 -12.76
C ALA A 23 -14.43 -49.17 -13.43
N ILE A 24 -13.81 -48.03 -13.26
CA ILE A 24 -12.37 -47.85 -13.48
C ILE A 24 -11.84 -47.15 -12.24
N ALA A 25 -11.13 -47.94 -11.43
CA ALA A 25 -10.32 -47.46 -10.34
C ALA A 25 -9.19 -46.60 -10.90
N ALA A 26 -9.40 -45.28 -10.93
CA ALA A 26 -8.35 -44.33 -11.21
C ALA A 26 -7.90 -43.74 -9.88
N THR A 27 -6.78 -44.23 -9.40
CA THR A 27 -5.98 -43.61 -8.33
C THR A 27 -5.68 -42.18 -8.72
N CYS A 28 -6.47 -41.24 -8.21
CA CYS A 28 -6.14 -39.82 -8.27
C CYS A 28 -4.91 -39.54 -7.40
N LEU A 29 -3.74 -39.55 -8.04
CA LEU A 29 -2.52 -39.01 -7.52
C LEU A 29 -2.80 -37.51 -7.29
N MET A 30 -3.01 -37.11 -6.05
CA MET A 30 -3.07 -35.71 -5.62
C MET A 30 -1.69 -35.09 -5.84
N LEU A 31 -1.44 -34.63 -7.04
CA LEU A 31 -0.36 -33.67 -7.31
C LEU A 31 -0.74 -32.38 -6.61
N ALA A 32 -0.29 -32.25 -5.35
CA ALA A 32 -0.26 -30.95 -4.70
C ALA A 32 0.66 -30.04 -5.50
N THR A 33 0.11 -29.27 -6.40
CA THR A 33 0.83 -28.18 -7.06
C THR A 33 1.13 -27.15 -5.99
N VAL A 34 2.32 -27.24 -5.41
CA VAL A 34 2.90 -26.15 -4.64
C VAL A 34 3.07 -25.00 -5.61
N GLN A 35 2.12 -24.08 -5.58
CA GLN A 35 2.30 -22.79 -6.25
C GLN A 35 3.39 -22.04 -5.50
N VAL A 36 4.61 -22.20 -5.96
CA VAL A 36 5.70 -21.29 -5.62
C VAL A 36 5.28 -19.93 -6.20
N ARG A 37 4.71 -19.09 -5.35
CA ARG A 37 4.61 -17.67 -5.65
C ARG A 37 6.04 -17.18 -5.83
N ALA A 38 6.45 -17.04 -7.07
CA ALA A 38 7.63 -16.26 -7.39
C ALA A 38 7.37 -14.88 -6.76
N ALA A 39 8.18 -14.54 -5.75
CA ALA A 39 8.21 -13.19 -5.23
C ALA A 39 8.51 -12.31 -6.46
N GLU A 40 7.54 -11.49 -6.86
CA GLU A 40 7.78 -10.46 -7.87
C GLU A 40 9.05 -9.71 -7.43
N PRO A 41 10.02 -9.53 -8.33
CA PRO A 41 11.17 -8.69 -8.02
C PRO A 41 10.59 -7.32 -7.67
N GLN A 42 10.60 -7.00 -6.38
CA GLN A 42 10.28 -5.67 -5.92
C GLN A 42 11.30 -4.77 -6.61
N ALA A 43 10.85 -4.04 -7.62
CA ALA A 43 11.63 -2.99 -8.25
C ALA A 43 12.34 -2.25 -7.12
N ASP A 44 13.64 -2.00 -7.30
CA ASP A 44 14.54 -1.38 -6.31
C ASP A 44 14.00 0.02 -5.94
N THR A 45 12.92 0.03 -5.19
CA THR A 45 12.34 1.27 -4.68
C THR A 45 13.28 1.76 -3.59
N PRO A 46 13.92 2.91 -3.77
CA PRO A 46 14.86 3.44 -2.79
C PRO A 46 14.18 3.54 -1.43
N ARG A 47 14.82 2.99 -0.40
CA ARG A 47 14.28 2.92 0.96
C ARG A 47 15.24 3.61 1.92
N ILE A 48 14.72 4.45 2.79
CA ILE A 48 15.47 5.11 3.85
C ILE A 48 14.86 4.70 5.19
N SER A 49 15.70 4.16 6.08
CA SER A 49 15.28 3.86 7.45
C SER A 49 15.32 5.12 8.31
N VAL A 50 14.22 5.38 9.00
CA VAL A 50 14.11 6.47 9.97
C VAL A 50 14.03 5.89 11.37
N SER A 51 15.03 6.16 12.20
CA SER A 51 15.04 5.72 13.59
C SER A 51 14.32 6.73 14.48
N TYR A 52 13.43 6.22 15.33
CA TYR A 52 12.72 6.99 16.38
C TYR A 52 12.48 6.10 17.60
N LYS A 53 12.22 6.74 18.74
CA LYS A 53 11.86 6.06 19.99
C LYS A 53 10.40 6.36 20.32
N ASP A 54 9.69 5.42 20.91
CA ASP A 54 8.28 5.60 21.30
C ASP A 54 8.09 6.79 22.26
N ILE A 55 9.06 7.06 23.11
CA ILE A 55 9.04 8.21 24.03
C ILE A 55 8.99 9.56 23.29
N GLU A 56 9.47 9.63 22.04
CA GLU A 56 9.41 10.87 21.25
C GLU A 56 7.97 11.29 20.94
N PHE A 57 7.04 10.33 20.91
CA PHE A 57 5.60 10.60 20.70
C PHE A 57 4.86 11.04 21.96
N ALA A 58 5.49 11.01 23.13
CA ALA A 58 4.89 11.46 24.37
C ALA A 58 4.75 13.00 24.44
N THR A 59 5.44 13.73 23.59
CA THR A 59 5.43 15.20 23.58
C THR A 59 5.20 15.76 22.19
N ALA A 60 4.56 16.92 22.10
CA ALA A 60 4.36 17.62 20.83
C ALA A 60 5.69 17.96 20.14
N LYS A 61 6.72 18.36 20.91
CA LYS A 61 8.06 18.66 20.40
C LYS A 61 8.74 17.40 19.82
N GLY A 62 8.64 16.28 20.51
CA GLY A 62 9.20 15.00 20.04
C GLY A 62 8.49 14.53 18.76
N THR A 63 7.16 14.57 18.75
CA THR A 63 6.35 14.25 17.55
C THR A 63 6.73 15.12 16.35
N ALA A 64 6.89 16.43 16.57
CA ALA A 64 7.32 17.34 15.51
C ALA A 64 8.73 17.02 15.00
N ASN A 65 9.64 16.55 15.85
CA ASN A 65 10.96 16.11 15.45
C ASN A 65 10.91 14.85 14.58
N VAL A 66 10.13 13.84 14.99
CA VAL A 66 9.92 12.63 14.19
C VAL A 66 9.29 12.98 12.85
N TYR A 67 8.28 13.82 12.83
CA TYR A 67 7.62 14.27 11.59
C TYR A 67 8.61 14.92 10.62
N ARG A 68 9.51 15.79 11.10
CA ARG A 68 10.55 16.40 10.28
C ARG A 68 11.55 15.38 9.72
N LYS A 69 11.93 14.37 10.52
CA LYS A 69 12.79 13.27 10.07
C LYS A 69 12.12 12.48 8.94
N LEU A 70 10.84 12.15 9.09
CA LEU A 70 10.06 11.44 8.06
C LEU A 70 9.96 12.26 6.77
N LYS A 71 9.61 13.54 6.86
CA LYS A 71 9.55 14.46 5.72
C LYS A 71 10.89 14.57 5.00
N SER A 72 11.98 14.68 5.74
CA SER A 72 13.34 14.71 5.15
C SER A 72 13.68 13.40 4.44
N ALA A 73 13.31 12.25 5.01
CA ALA A 73 13.51 10.94 4.40
C ALA A 73 12.68 10.78 3.12
N ALA A 74 11.41 11.15 3.14
CA ALA A 74 10.52 11.15 1.97
C ALA A 74 11.08 12.00 0.83
N ASN A 75 11.52 13.22 1.12
CA ASN A 75 12.15 14.10 0.14
C ASN A 75 13.39 13.47 -0.50
N ARG A 76 14.24 12.80 0.29
CA ARG A 76 15.44 12.14 -0.24
C ARG A 76 15.10 10.95 -1.13
N VAL A 77 14.14 10.12 -0.74
CA VAL A 77 13.68 8.96 -1.52
C VAL A 77 13.15 9.41 -2.87
N CYS A 78 12.44 10.54 -2.91
CA CYS A 78 11.81 11.07 -4.11
C CYS A 78 12.70 12.06 -4.90
N GLY A 79 13.97 12.20 -4.52
CA GLY A 79 14.94 13.01 -5.26
C GLY A 79 14.86 14.53 -5.00
N LEU A 80 14.12 14.96 -3.96
CA LEU A 80 14.08 16.37 -3.52
C LEU A 80 15.25 16.72 -2.60
N ALA A 81 16.46 16.28 -2.94
CA ALA A 81 17.65 16.61 -2.16
C ALA A 81 18.02 18.10 -2.33
N PRO A 82 18.57 18.75 -1.29
CA PRO A 82 19.06 20.12 -1.39
C PRO A 82 20.14 20.22 -2.46
N GLY A 83 20.02 21.19 -3.37
CA GLY A 83 20.99 21.42 -4.46
C GLY A 83 20.74 20.63 -5.75
N GLY A 84 19.75 19.76 -5.79
CA GLY A 84 19.33 19.08 -7.02
C GLY A 84 18.75 20.06 -8.03
N ARG A 85 19.25 20.01 -9.28
CA ARG A 85 18.67 20.79 -10.39
C ARG A 85 17.56 19.97 -11.04
N LEU A 86 16.33 20.20 -10.63
CA LEU A 86 15.15 19.57 -11.21
C LEU A 86 14.45 20.55 -12.14
N THR A 87 13.94 20.09 -13.28
CA THR A 87 12.98 20.85 -14.06
C THR A 87 11.67 20.99 -13.26
N LEU A 88 10.84 21.95 -13.63
CA LEU A 88 9.56 22.17 -12.95
C LEU A 88 8.70 20.89 -12.90
N GLN A 89 8.60 20.20 -14.02
CA GLN A 89 7.83 18.96 -14.13
C GLN A 89 8.42 17.81 -13.26
N GLN A 90 9.75 17.69 -13.21
CA GLN A 90 10.41 16.71 -12.34
C GLN A 90 10.17 17.03 -10.88
N ARG A 91 10.19 18.30 -10.53
CA ARG A 91 9.93 18.77 -9.17
C ARG A 91 8.52 18.45 -8.71
N THR A 92 7.50 18.76 -9.53
CA THR A 92 6.10 18.42 -9.20
C THR A 92 5.93 16.92 -8.93
N LYS A 93 6.46 16.07 -9.80
CA LYS A 93 6.40 14.61 -9.61
C LYS A 93 7.13 14.14 -8.34
N ALA A 94 8.26 14.76 -8.04
CA ALA A 94 9.04 14.42 -6.84
C ALA A 94 8.33 14.90 -5.55
N GLU A 95 7.62 16.03 -5.60
CA GLU A 95 6.79 16.54 -4.50
C GLU A 95 5.59 15.61 -4.25
N GLU A 96 4.86 15.21 -5.28
CA GLU A 96 3.77 14.22 -5.19
C GLU A 96 4.25 12.90 -4.57
N CYS A 97 5.36 12.36 -5.07
CA CYS A 97 5.99 11.16 -4.51
C CYS A 97 6.35 11.33 -3.02
N ALA A 98 6.90 12.48 -2.64
CA ALA A 98 7.31 12.75 -1.25
C ALA A 98 6.11 12.84 -0.32
N ASP A 99 5.02 13.45 -0.77
CA ASP A 99 3.78 13.56 0.01
C ASP A 99 3.12 12.19 0.21
N GLU A 100 3.06 11.35 -0.82
CA GLU A 100 2.57 9.97 -0.72
C GLU A 100 3.43 9.13 0.22
N ALA A 101 4.76 9.18 0.09
CA ALA A 101 5.68 8.44 0.95
C ALA A 101 5.58 8.88 2.42
N LEU A 102 5.37 10.17 2.66
CA LEU A 102 5.16 10.71 4.01
C LEU A 102 3.84 10.26 4.60
N ALA A 103 2.76 10.31 3.82
CA ALA A 103 1.43 9.85 4.26
C ALA A 103 1.44 8.36 4.62
N ASP A 104 2.03 7.52 3.77
CA ASP A 104 2.19 6.09 4.03
C ASP A 104 3.02 5.82 5.31
N ALA A 105 4.12 6.54 5.50
CA ALA A 105 4.93 6.42 6.71
C ALA A 105 4.15 6.80 7.99
N VAL A 106 3.36 7.88 7.96
CA VAL A 106 2.51 8.31 9.07
C VAL A 106 1.46 7.25 9.39
N GLN A 107 0.81 6.69 8.38
CA GLN A 107 -0.17 5.61 8.54
C GLN A 107 0.45 4.35 9.16
N ARG A 108 1.63 3.93 8.70
CA ARG A 108 2.33 2.74 9.23
C ARG A 108 2.75 2.91 10.68
N ILE A 109 3.18 4.10 11.08
CA ILE A 109 3.56 4.40 12.47
C ILE A 109 2.32 4.44 13.36
N ASN A 110 1.17 4.86 12.85
CA ASN A 110 -0.14 4.85 13.49
C ASN A 110 -0.15 5.47 14.90
N ARG A 111 0.38 6.69 15.02
CA ARG A 111 0.37 7.46 16.28
C ARG A 111 -0.53 8.69 16.14
N PRO A 112 -1.56 8.85 16.99
CA PRO A 112 -2.55 9.94 16.85
C PRO A 112 -1.94 11.34 16.79
N MET A 113 -0.94 11.63 17.62
CA MET A 113 -0.24 12.93 17.60
C MET A 113 0.52 13.17 16.29
N LEU A 114 1.07 12.11 15.68
CA LEU A 114 1.77 12.22 14.40
C LEU A 114 0.78 12.46 13.25
N THR A 115 -0.35 11.78 13.26
CA THR A 115 -1.45 11.98 12.30
C THR A 115 -1.97 13.41 12.37
N SER A 116 -2.26 13.91 13.58
CA SER A 116 -2.69 15.31 13.77
C SER A 116 -1.66 16.33 13.29
N ALA A 117 -0.36 16.05 13.49
CA ALA A 117 0.72 16.92 13.00
C ALA A 117 0.77 16.92 11.46
N HIS A 118 0.55 15.77 10.82
CA HIS A 118 0.49 15.65 9.37
C HIS A 118 -0.69 16.43 8.79
N GLU A 119 -1.90 16.25 9.32
CA GLU A 119 -3.10 16.97 8.91
C GLU A 119 -2.97 18.49 9.10
N ALA A 120 -2.37 18.93 10.21
CA ALA A 120 -2.12 20.34 10.45
C ALA A 120 -1.13 20.94 9.44
N SER A 121 -0.15 20.16 8.96
CA SER A 121 0.79 20.61 7.94
C SER A 121 0.15 20.70 6.56
N ALA A 122 -0.70 19.73 6.20
CA ALA A 122 -1.43 19.74 4.93
C ALA A 122 -2.34 20.97 4.79
N ARG A 123 -3.03 21.36 5.86
CA ARG A 123 -3.90 22.57 5.89
C ARG A 123 -3.15 23.90 5.71
N LYS A 124 -1.84 23.93 5.95
CA LYS A 124 -1.04 25.16 5.79
C LYS A 124 -0.55 25.38 4.37
N VAL A 125 -0.60 24.36 3.54
CA VAL A 125 -0.08 24.39 2.15
C VAL A 125 -1.18 24.69 1.13
N GLY A 126 -2.46 24.46 1.47
CA GLY A 126 -3.62 24.83 0.66
C GLY A 126 -4.15 26.20 1.02
#